data_6c746d5c85940bebccba7a925b0d1528
#
_entry.id   6c746d5c85940bebccba7a925b0d1528
#
_cell.length_a   1.000
_cell.length_b   1.000
_cell.length_c   1.000
_cell.angle_alpha   90.00
_cell.angle_beta   90.00
_cell.angle_gamma   90.00
#
_symmetry.space_group_name_H-M   'P 1'
#
loop_
_entity.id
_entity.type
_entity.pdbx_description
1 polymer ?
#
loop_
_entity_poly.entity_id
_entity_poly.type
_entity_poly.pdbx_seq_one_letter_code
_entity_poly.pdbx_strand_id
1 'polypeptide(L)'
;YNIFELDAASNNSVEQIKSLMEQTRIPPQVGKYKVFIIDEVHMLSTAAFNAFLKTLEEPPKHVIFILATTEKHKILPTILSRCQIYDFERMTVENTIAHLKMVAQKEGITYEEEALAVIAEKADGGMRDALSIFDQTASFCQGNITYAKVIEDLNELDADNYFRIIDLALENKVSDIMLLLNSVIEKGFDGGNLINGLASHVRNVLMAKDEPTVKLLEVSERQKTKQHYPLLPERFHPEQPPAGPLYSGAFEQLR
;
A
#
# COMPACT_ATOMS: atom_id res chain seq x y z
N TYR A 1 30.41 1.53 20.00
CA TYR A 1 29.36 1.01 19.15
C TYR A 1 29.72 1.26 17.68
N ASN A 2 29.39 0.30 16.79
CA ASN A 2 29.87 0.29 15.42
C ASN A 2 28.77 0.54 14.38
N ILE A 3 27.54 0.73 14.79
CA ILE A 3 26.38 1.00 13.90
C ILE A 3 25.91 2.41 14.16
N PHE A 4 25.80 3.18 13.09
CA PHE A 4 25.34 4.56 13.08
C PHE A 4 24.16 4.64 12.13
N GLU A 5 23.03 5.12 12.63
CA GLU A 5 21.81 5.33 11.85
C GLU A 5 21.53 6.81 11.73
N LEU A 6 21.21 7.25 10.53
CA LEU A 6 20.83 8.60 10.19
C LEU A 6 19.58 8.56 9.33
N ASP A 7 18.54 9.24 9.74
CA ASP A 7 17.37 9.54 8.90
C ASP A 7 17.63 10.86 8.16
N ALA A 8 17.78 10.79 6.84
CA ALA A 8 18.05 11.96 6.02
C ALA A 8 16.83 12.91 5.90
N ALA A 9 15.61 12.46 6.19
CA ALA A 9 14.44 13.34 6.24
C ALA A 9 14.57 14.36 7.38
N SER A 10 15.07 13.92 8.55
CA SER A 10 15.27 14.75 9.74
C SER A 10 16.66 15.40 9.78
N ASN A 11 17.65 14.82 9.10
CA ASN A 11 19.08 15.20 9.20
C ASN A 11 19.68 15.37 7.80
N ASN A 12 19.28 16.41 7.07
CA ASN A 12 19.68 16.64 5.67
C ASN A 12 20.75 17.73 5.48
N SER A 13 21.30 18.28 6.58
CA SER A 13 22.27 19.36 6.50
C SER A 13 23.67 18.86 6.14
N VAL A 14 24.45 19.75 5.52
CA VAL A 14 25.84 19.46 5.12
C VAL A 14 26.73 19.20 6.35
N GLU A 15 26.47 19.92 7.45
CA GLU A 15 27.22 19.82 8.70
C GLU A 15 27.06 18.43 9.34
N GLN A 16 25.82 17.94 9.37
CA GLN A 16 25.52 16.61 9.91
C GLN A 16 26.19 15.50 9.10
N ILE A 17 26.14 15.59 7.77
CA ILE A 17 26.82 14.64 6.89
C ILE A 17 28.34 14.73 7.05
N LYS A 18 28.92 15.93 7.16
CA LYS A 18 30.36 16.09 7.43
C LYS A 18 30.78 15.45 8.74
N SER A 19 30.01 15.68 9.81
CA SER A 19 30.26 15.06 11.11
C SER A 19 30.18 13.54 11.03
N LEU A 20 29.20 12.99 10.30
CA LEU A 20 29.09 11.56 10.05
C LEU A 20 30.32 11.03 9.29
N MET A 21 30.78 11.75 8.26
CA MET A 21 31.95 11.38 7.47
C MET A 21 33.24 11.42 8.29
N GLU A 22 33.38 12.32 9.26
CA GLU A 22 34.52 12.32 10.18
C GLU A 22 34.56 11.04 11.03
N GLN A 23 33.40 10.52 11.45
CA GLN A 23 33.32 9.27 12.18
C GLN A 23 33.77 8.05 11.35
N THR A 24 33.72 8.12 10.02
CA THR A 24 34.19 7.05 9.14
C THR A 24 35.72 6.90 9.17
N ARG A 25 36.46 7.96 9.51
CA ARG A 25 37.93 7.94 9.58
C ARG A 25 38.44 7.22 10.81
N ILE A 26 37.62 7.05 11.83
CA ILE A 26 37.98 6.43 13.09
C ILE A 26 37.72 4.92 12.97
N PRO A 27 38.71 4.05 13.08
CA PRO A 27 38.52 2.60 13.05
C PRO A 27 37.58 2.11 14.16
N PRO A 28 36.92 0.95 13.98
CA PRO A 28 36.10 0.37 15.04
C PRO A 28 36.98 -0.05 16.23
N GLN A 29 36.48 0.16 17.44
CA GLN A 29 37.20 -0.28 18.66
C GLN A 29 37.02 -1.79 18.88
N VAL A 30 35.92 -2.35 18.46
CA VAL A 30 35.57 -3.78 18.56
C VAL A 30 35.02 -4.25 17.21
N GLY A 31 35.47 -5.43 16.76
CA GLY A 31 35.00 -5.99 15.48
C GLY A 31 35.80 -5.44 14.29
N LYS A 32 35.35 -5.79 13.08
CA LYS A 32 36.05 -5.49 11.83
C LYS A 32 35.50 -4.26 11.10
N TYR A 33 34.23 -3.95 11.28
CA TYR A 33 33.51 -2.96 10.49
C TYR A 33 32.75 -1.94 11.34
N LYS A 34 32.66 -0.73 10.82
CA LYS A 34 31.67 0.28 11.17
C LYS A 34 30.61 0.33 10.08
N VAL A 35 29.34 0.31 10.46
CA VAL A 35 28.20 0.35 9.54
C VAL A 35 27.48 1.67 9.69
N PHE A 36 27.26 2.35 8.59
CA PHE A 36 26.51 3.59 8.51
C PHE A 36 25.25 3.34 7.69
N ILE A 37 24.11 3.47 8.32
CA ILE A 37 22.78 3.30 7.70
C ILE A 37 22.21 4.70 7.50
N ILE A 38 21.92 5.06 6.25
CA ILE A 38 21.29 6.34 5.91
C ILE A 38 19.95 6.02 5.30
N ASP A 39 18.90 6.30 6.07
CA ASP A 39 17.52 6.11 5.63
C ASP A 39 17.04 7.34 4.88
N GLU A 40 16.11 7.12 3.93
CA GLU A 40 15.56 8.11 3.02
C GLU A 40 16.63 9.01 2.38
N VAL A 41 17.73 8.37 1.93
CA VAL A 41 18.93 9.06 1.44
C VAL A 41 18.64 10.06 0.30
N HIS A 42 17.53 9.91 -0.43
CA HIS A 42 17.08 10.85 -1.46
C HIS A 42 16.70 12.24 -0.89
N MET A 43 16.46 12.35 0.41
CA MET A 43 16.13 13.60 1.10
C MET A 43 17.36 14.46 1.42
N LEU A 44 18.58 13.95 1.22
CA LEU A 44 19.79 14.74 1.41
C LEU A 44 19.84 15.92 0.44
N SER A 45 20.28 17.07 0.92
CA SER A 45 20.55 18.22 0.05
C SER A 45 21.66 17.91 -0.96
N THR A 46 21.65 18.57 -2.12
CA THR A 46 22.70 18.40 -3.15
C THR A 46 24.11 18.62 -2.58
N ALA A 47 24.27 19.58 -1.68
CA ALA A 47 25.55 19.85 -1.05
C ALA A 47 25.97 18.74 -0.08
N ALA A 48 25.02 18.14 0.66
CA ALA A 48 25.26 16.99 1.52
C ALA A 48 25.63 15.75 0.68
N PHE A 49 24.93 15.50 -0.44
CA PHE A 49 25.30 14.45 -1.40
C PHE A 49 26.71 14.61 -1.92
N ASN A 50 27.11 15.82 -2.32
CA ASN A 50 28.47 16.07 -2.82
C ASN A 50 29.55 15.86 -1.76
N ALA A 51 29.26 16.18 -0.49
CA ALA A 51 30.16 15.88 0.62
C ALA A 51 30.30 14.37 0.85
N PHE A 52 29.21 13.61 0.66
CA PHE A 52 29.18 12.17 0.82
C PHE A 52 29.89 11.43 -0.34
N LEU A 53 29.79 11.92 -1.58
CA LEU A 53 30.40 11.32 -2.77
C LEU A 53 31.89 11.06 -2.59
N LYS A 54 32.64 11.98 -1.99
CA LYS A 54 34.09 11.82 -1.76
C LYS A 54 34.42 10.58 -0.94
N THR A 55 33.59 10.28 0.07
CA THR A 55 33.82 9.10 0.93
C THR A 55 33.33 7.82 0.24
N LEU A 56 32.30 7.90 -0.62
CA LEU A 56 31.84 6.75 -1.41
C LEU A 56 32.82 6.39 -2.55
N GLU A 57 33.58 7.33 -3.06
CA GLU A 57 34.61 7.04 -4.09
C GLU A 57 35.73 6.21 -3.54
N GLU A 58 36.21 6.51 -2.32
CA GLU A 58 37.28 5.81 -1.65
C GLU A 58 36.91 5.50 -0.18
N PRO A 59 35.96 4.57 0.06
CA PRO A 59 35.53 4.26 1.40
C PRO A 59 36.67 3.59 2.19
N PRO A 60 36.86 3.94 3.48
CA PRO A 60 37.80 3.22 4.33
C PRO A 60 37.44 1.73 4.39
N LYS A 61 38.42 0.84 4.38
CA LYS A 61 38.23 -0.62 4.32
C LYS A 61 37.38 -1.20 5.47
N HIS A 62 37.30 -0.47 6.57
CA HIS A 62 36.53 -0.85 7.75
C HIS A 62 35.10 -0.24 7.78
N VAL A 63 34.68 0.47 6.72
CA VAL A 63 33.38 1.13 6.66
C VAL A 63 32.46 0.44 5.66
N ILE A 64 31.23 0.23 6.07
CA ILE A 64 30.13 -0.25 5.23
C ILE A 64 29.03 0.82 5.26
N PHE A 65 28.60 1.27 4.08
CA PHE A 65 27.42 2.13 3.93
C PHE A 65 26.22 1.31 3.47
N ILE A 66 25.09 1.52 4.13
CA ILE A 66 23.77 1.01 3.72
C ILE A 66 22.90 2.24 3.45
N LEU A 67 22.50 2.43 2.20
CA LEU A 67 21.68 3.53 1.76
C LEU A 67 20.28 3.00 1.48
N ALA A 68 19.29 3.46 2.22
CA ALA A 68 17.89 3.09 2.02
C ALA A 68 17.13 4.25 1.36
N THR A 69 16.23 3.93 0.44
CA THR A 69 15.38 4.92 -0.22
C THR A 69 14.12 4.28 -0.79
N THR A 70 13.02 5.00 -0.72
CA THR A 70 11.78 4.68 -1.42
C THR A 70 11.79 5.20 -2.87
N GLU A 71 12.70 6.14 -3.21
CA GLU A 71 12.74 6.83 -4.49
C GLU A 71 14.12 6.71 -5.17
N LYS A 72 14.44 5.50 -5.63
CA LYS A 72 15.70 5.18 -6.33
C LYS A 72 16.00 6.13 -7.50
N HIS A 73 14.98 6.58 -8.22
CA HIS A 73 15.13 7.47 -9.37
C HIS A 73 15.66 8.86 -9.01
N LYS A 74 15.54 9.28 -7.75
CA LYS A 74 16.11 10.55 -7.24
C LYS A 74 17.58 10.44 -6.84
N ILE A 75 18.12 9.22 -6.77
CA ILE A 75 19.53 9.02 -6.42
C ILE A 75 20.41 9.30 -7.63
N LEU A 76 21.49 10.05 -7.41
CA LEU A 76 22.43 10.39 -8.47
C LEU A 76 23.05 9.14 -9.10
N PRO A 77 23.17 9.05 -10.43
CA PRO A 77 23.79 7.91 -11.10
C PRO A 77 25.23 7.65 -10.65
N THR A 78 25.94 8.69 -10.25
CA THR A 78 27.30 8.61 -9.68
C THR A 78 27.36 7.84 -8.37
N ILE A 79 26.31 7.84 -7.57
CA ILE A 79 26.18 7.03 -6.35
C ILE A 79 25.79 5.61 -6.71
N LEU A 80 24.73 5.45 -7.53
CA LEU A 80 24.24 4.13 -7.94
C LEU A 80 25.33 3.27 -8.57
N SER A 81 26.23 3.87 -9.37
CA SER A 81 27.34 3.15 -10.01
C SER A 81 28.39 2.61 -9.03
N ARG A 82 28.38 3.06 -7.77
CA ARG A 82 29.32 2.65 -6.72
C ARG A 82 28.67 1.79 -5.65
N CYS A 83 27.39 1.52 -5.77
CA CYS A 83 26.61 0.73 -4.82
C CYS A 83 26.19 -0.60 -5.43
N GLN A 84 26.16 -1.64 -4.61
CA GLN A 84 25.40 -2.83 -4.92
C GLN A 84 23.93 -2.53 -4.64
N ILE A 85 23.07 -2.74 -5.64
CA ILE A 85 21.65 -2.39 -5.56
C ILE A 85 20.85 -3.63 -5.20
N TYR A 86 19.98 -3.49 -4.20
CA TYR A 86 19.00 -4.47 -3.79
C TYR A 86 17.62 -3.83 -3.91
N ASP A 87 16.81 -4.33 -4.81
CA ASP A 87 15.43 -3.89 -4.97
C ASP A 87 14.52 -4.78 -4.09
N PHE A 88 13.70 -4.14 -3.25
CA PHE A 88 12.71 -4.79 -2.40
C PHE A 88 11.32 -4.53 -2.97
N GLU A 89 10.59 -5.60 -3.19
CA GLU A 89 9.21 -5.53 -3.65
C GLU A 89 8.25 -5.35 -2.47
N ARG A 90 7.03 -4.89 -2.78
CA ARG A 90 5.95 -4.86 -1.80
C ARG A 90 5.59 -6.28 -1.40
N MET A 91 5.18 -6.45 -0.14
CA MET A 91 4.66 -7.72 0.34
C MET A 91 3.35 -8.05 -0.37
N THR A 92 3.17 -9.29 -0.78
CA THR A 92 1.88 -9.74 -1.28
C THR A 92 0.87 -9.87 -0.13
N VAL A 93 -0.42 -9.76 -0.45
CA VAL A 93 -1.49 -9.91 0.53
C VAL A 93 -1.41 -11.28 1.22
N GLU A 94 -1.15 -12.35 0.46
CA GLU A 94 -1.00 -13.70 1.03
C GLU A 94 0.16 -13.78 2.03
N ASN A 95 1.32 -13.21 1.71
CA ASN A 95 2.47 -13.21 2.61
C ASN A 95 2.21 -12.35 3.85
N THR A 96 1.52 -11.23 3.68
CA THR A 96 1.10 -10.37 4.80
C THR A 96 0.14 -11.10 5.72
N ILE A 97 -0.90 -11.75 5.18
CA ILE A 97 -1.83 -12.58 5.97
C ILE A 97 -1.08 -13.69 6.70
N ALA A 98 -0.17 -14.40 6.03
CA ALA A 98 0.61 -15.47 6.67
C ALA A 98 1.43 -14.94 7.86
N HIS A 99 2.02 -13.75 7.71
CA HIS A 99 2.76 -13.12 8.80
C HIS A 99 1.85 -12.68 9.95
N LEU A 100 0.71 -12.05 9.65
CA LEU A 100 -0.27 -11.65 10.66
C LEU A 100 -0.83 -12.85 11.43
N LYS A 101 -1.08 -14.00 10.78
CA LYS A 101 -1.47 -15.26 11.43
C LYS A 101 -0.41 -15.73 12.42
N MET A 102 0.87 -15.64 12.05
CA MET A 102 1.98 -16.00 12.94
C MET A 102 2.05 -15.08 14.16
N VAL A 103 1.84 -13.77 13.96
CA VAL A 103 1.81 -12.80 15.06
C VAL A 103 0.60 -13.07 15.97
N ALA A 104 -0.59 -13.21 15.42
CA ALA A 104 -1.81 -13.52 16.17
C ALA A 104 -1.66 -14.77 17.04
N GLN A 105 -1.05 -15.83 16.49
CA GLN A 105 -0.79 -17.06 17.23
C GLN A 105 0.18 -16.85 18.40
N LYS A 106 1.22 -16.03 18.23
CA LYS A 106 2.19 -15.73 19.29
C LYS A 106 1.59 -14.88 20.41
N GLU A 107 0.74 -13.92 20.05
CA GLU A 107 0.09 -13.01 20.99
C GLU A 107 -1.21 -13.59 21.59
N GLY A 108 -1.65 -14.78 21.15
CA GLY A 108 -2.88 -15.40 21.64
C GLY A 108 -4.16 -14.69 21.18
N ILE A 109 -4.11 -13.99 20.04
CA ILE A 109 -5.23 -13.26 19.44
C ILE A 109 -6.02 -14.20 18.55
N THR A 110 -7.35 -14.21 18.71
CA THR A 110 -8.27 -14.95 17.83
C THR A 110 -8.67 -14.06 16.66
N TYR A 111 -8.85 -14.65 15.48
CA TYR A 111 -9.13 -13.90 14.26
C TYR A 111 -9.99 -14.68 13.27
N GLU A 112 -10.72 -13.94 12.44
CA GLU A 112 -11.29 -14.44 11.21
C GLU A 112 -10.30 -14.20 10.05
N GLU A 113 -10.17 -15.14 9.13
CA GLU A 113 -9.21 -15.01 8.03
C GLU A 113 -9.54 -13.83 7.11
N GLU A 114 -10.82 -13.58 6.88
CA GLU A 114 -11.32 -12.45 6.09
C GLU A 114 -10.96 -11.10 6.73
N ALA A 115 -10.93 -11.04 8.06
CA ALA A 115 -10.50 -9.84 8.79
C ALA A 115 -9.01 -9.53 8.56
N LEU A 116 -8.15 -10.55 8.57
CA LEU A 116 -6.74 -10.38 8.25
C LEU A 116 -6.51 -9.97 6.79
N ALA A 117 -7.35 -10.44 5.87
CA ALA A 117 -7.29 -10.03 4.47
C ALA A 117 -7.55 -8.53 4.32
N VAL A 118 -8.57 -7.98 4.98
CA VAL A 118 -8.86 -6.54 4.98
C VAL A 118 -7.67 -5.74 5.50
N ILE A 119 -7.06 -6.17 6.61
CA ILE A 119 -5.87 -5.50 7.16
C ILE A 119 -4.70 -5.53 6.16
N ALA A 120 -4.46 -6.67 5.52
CA ALA A 120 -3.38 -6.84 4.55
C ALA A 120 -3.59 -6.00 3.29
N GLU A 121 -4.82 -5.91 2.78
CA GLU A 121 -5.20 -5.06 1.65
C GLU A 121 -4.99 -3.57 1.98
N LYS A 122 -5.44 -3.15 3.17
CA LYS A 122 -5.30 -1.76 3.65
C LYS A 122 -3.85 -1.34 3.82
N ALA A 123 -2.96 -2.26 4.19
CA ALA A 123 -1.53 -2.00 4.37
C ALA A 123 -0.76 -1.82 3.04
N ASP A 124 -1.38 -2.12 1.90
CA ASP A 124 -0.83 -1.91 0.54
C ASP A 124 0.63 -2.38 0.40
N GLY A 125 0.93 -3.56 0.92
CA GLY A 125 2.25 -4.18 0.85
C GLY A 125 3.28 -3.65 1.86
N GLY A 126 2.90 -2.77 2.79
CA GLY A 126 3.73 -2.27 3.88
C GLY A 126 3.60 -3.14 5.14
N MET A 127 4.62 -3.93 5.49
CA MET A 127 4.53 -4.79 6.68
C MET A 127 4.43 -3.98 7.99
N ARG A 128 5.10 -2.82 8.07
CA ARG A 128 5.00 -1.92 9.22
C ARG A 128 3.56 -1.43 9.41
N ASP A 129 2.92 -1.02 8.31
CA ASP A 129 1.53 -0.54 8.32
C ASP A 129 0.58 -1.69 8.66
N ALA A 130 0.78 -2.88 8.09
CA ALA A 130 0.00 -4.08 8.42
C ALA A 130 0.03 -4.41 9.92
N LEU A 131 1.21 -4.37 10.53
CA LEU A 131 1.38 -4.63 11.96
C LEU A 131 0.77 -3.52 12.82
N SER A 132 0.88 -2.26 12.38
CA SER A 132 0.28 -1.12 13.10
C SER A 132 -1.24 -1.19 13.08
N ILE A 133 -1.83 -1.48 11.92
CA ILE A 133 -3.28 -1.67 11.76
C ILE A 133 -3.74 -2.88 12.57
N PHE A 134 -2.99 -3.99 12.52
CA PHE A 134 -3.31 -5.19 13.28
C PHE A 134 -3.33 -4.93 14.80
N ASP A 135 -2.34 -4.22 15.34
CA ASP A 135 -2.26 -3.87 16.76
C ASP A 135 -3.41 -2.97 17.20
N GLN A 136 -3.71 -1.93 16.40
CA GLN A 136 -4.86 -1.06 16.61
C GLN A 136 -6.15 -1.88 16.65
N THR A 137 -6.39 -2.70 15.64
CA THR A 137 -7.61 -3.52 15.50
C THR A 137 -7.71 -4.57 16.59
N ALA A 138 -6.60 -5.20 16.97
CA ALA A 138 -6.57 -6.18 18.08
C ALA A 138 -6.99 -5.52 19.40
N SER A 139 -6.52 -4.29 19.65
CA SER A 139 -6.90 -3.49 20.81
C SER A 139 -8.39 -3.12 20.79
N PHE A 140 -8.89 -2.63 19.65
CA PHE A 140 -10.30 -2.29 19.46
C PHE A 140 -11.22 -3.51 19.65
N CYS A 141 -10.82 -4.65 19.10
CA CYS A 141 -11.57 -5.91 19.16
C CYS A 141 -11.39 -6.67 20.47
N GLN A 142 -10.59 -6.17 21.42
CA GLN A 142 -10.28 -6.85 22.70
C GLN A 142 -9.73 -8.27 22.50
N GLY A 143 -8.85 -8.44 21.52
CA GLY A 143 -8.18 -9.71 21.22
C GLY A 143 -9.00 -10.72 20.40
N ASN A 144 -10.19 -10.35 19.92
CA ASN A 144 -11.01 -11.18 19.02
C ASN A 144 -11.32 -10.41 17.74
N ILE A 145 -10.47 -10.56 16.73
CA ILE A 145 -10.53 -9.83 15.47
C ILE A 145 -11.55 -10.49 14.55
N THR A 146 -12.73 -9.87 14.39
CA THR A 146 -13.78 -10.30 13.46
C THR A 146 -13.88 -9.35 12.29
N TYR A 147 -14.34 -9.83 11.13
CA TYR A 147 -14.51 -9.02 9.92
C TYR A 147 -15.35 -7.75 10.16
N ALA A 148 -16.49 -7.91 10.81
CA ALA A 148 -17.40 -6.79 11.08
C ALA A 148 -16.74 -5.68 11.92
N LYS A 149 -15.96 -6.05 12.95
CA LYS A 149 -15.25 -5.08 13.79
C LYS A 149 -14.08 -4.41 13.08
N VAL A 150 -13.38 -5.14 12.19
CA VAL A 150 -12.30 -4.56 11.38
C VAL A 150 -12.85 -3.51 10.43
N ILE A 151 -13.95 -3.80 9.73
CA ILE A 151 -14.63 -2.85 8.84
C ILE A 151 -15.06 -1.60 9.63
N GLU A 152 -15.59 -1.78 10.83
CA GLU A 152 -15.97 -0.68 11.71
C GLU A 152 -14.75 0.17 12.16
N ASP A 153 -13.69 -0.47 12.67
CA ASP A 153 -12.47 0.20 13.18
C ASP A 153 -11.74 0.98 12.07
N LEU A 154 -11.63 0.38 10.89
CA LEU A 154 -10.94 0.99 9.75
C LEU A 154 -11.82 1.99 8.98
N ASN A 155 -13.09 2.14 9.38
CA ASN A 155 -14.08 2.94 8.68
C ASN A 155 -14.11 2.62 7.18
N GLU A 156 -14.06 1.32 6.86
CA GLU A 156 -14.16 0.81 5.49
C GLU A 156 -15.62 0.54 5.13
N LEU A 157 -15.94 0.74 3.88
CA LEU A 157 -17.25 0.38 3.38
C LEU A 157 -17.28 -1.11 3.05
N ASP A 158 -18.26 -1.83 3.62
CA ASP A 158 -18.44 -3.25 3.32
C ASP A 158 -18.62 -3.48 1.81
N ALA A 159 -17.99 -4.53 1.29
CA ALA A 159 -18.05 -4.92 -0.12
C ALA A 159 -19.50 -5.03 -0.64
N ASP A 160 -20.44 -5.44 0.21
CA ASP A 160 -21.85 -5.55 -0.13
C ASP A 160 -22.46 -4.22 -0.57
N ASN A 161 -21.99 -3.10 -0.05
CA ASN A 161 -22.45 -1.77 -0.48
C ASN A 161 -22.00 -1.45 -1.90
N TYR A 162 -20.77 -1.84 -2.28
CA TYR A 162 -20.29 -1.65 -3.66
C TYR A 162 -21.07 -2.53 -4.64
N PHE A 163 -21.33 -3.79 -4.30
CA PHE A 163 -22.18 -4.67 -5.11
C PHE A 163 -23.57 -4.06 -5.30
N ARG A 164 -24.17 -3.58 -4.22
CA ARG A 164 -25.50 -2.96 -4.27
C ARG A 164 -25.52 -1.71 -5.13
N ILE A 165 -24.47 -0.87 -5.10
CA ILE A 165 -24.38 0.31 -5.98
C ILE A 165 -24.36 -0.12 -7.44
N ILE A 166 -23.60 -1.16 -7.79
CA ILE A 166 -23.52 -1.67 -9.17
C ILE A 166 -24.87 -2.27 -9.60
N ASP A 167 -25.49 -3.08 -8.76
CA ASP A 167 -26.79 -3.69 -9.07
C ASP A 167 -27.85 -2.62 -9.33
N LEU A 168 -27.94 -1.61 -8.47
CA LEU A 168 -28.86 -0.48 -8.66
C LEU A 168 -28.54 0.33 -9.93
N ALA A 169 -27.25 0.47 -10.29
CA ALA A 169 -26.85 1.13 -11.52
C ALA A 169 -27.27 0.33 -12.76
N LEU A 170 -27.13 -1.00 -12.72
CA LEU A 170 -27.58 -1.89 -13.79
C LEU A 170 -29.11 -1.87 -13.97
N GLU A 171 -29.85 -1.70 -12.87
CA GLU A 171 -31.29 -1.56 -12.87
C GLU A 171 -31.76 -0.12 -13.21
N ASN A 172 -30.84 0.81 -13.44
CA ASN A 172 -31.11 2.24 -13.69
C ASN A 172 -31.89 2.94 -12.56
N LYS A 173 -31.69 2.51 -11.30
CA LYS A 173 -32.32 3.06 -10.09
C LYS A 173 -31.50 4.20 -9.48
N VAL A 174 -31.40 5.32 -10.19
CA VAL A 174 -30.55 6.45 -9.80
C VAL A 174 -30.93 7.02 -8.43
N SER A 175 -32.22 7.14 -8.13
CA SER A 175 -32.70 7.66 -6.84
C SER A 175 -32.24 6.79 -5.67
N ASP A 176 -32.29 5.47 -5.83
CA ASP A 176 -31.89 4.54 -4.77
C ASP A 176 -30.37 4.59 -4.54
N ILE A 177 -29.58 4.77 -5.61
CA ILE A 177 -28.12 5.00 -5.50
C ILE A 177 -27.86 6.29 -4.70
N MET A 178 -28.54 7.38 -5.00
CA MET A 178 -28.34 8.65 -4.30
C MET A 178 -28.72 8.54 -2.81
N LEU A 179 -29.80 7.84 -2.48
CA LEU A 179 -30.19 7.58 -1.09
C LEU A 179 -29.15 6.71 -0.36
N LEU A 180 -28.63 5.67 -1.02
CA LEU A 180 -27.57 4.82 -0.47
C LEU A 180 -26.28 5.62 -0.22
N LEU A 181 -25.84 6.42 -1.21
CA LEU A 181 -24.67 7.28 -1.07
C LEU A 181 -24.84 8.27 0.09
N ASN A 182 -25.99 8.92 0.20
CA ASN A 182 -26.27 9.84 1.30
C ASN A 182 -26.17 9.13 2.65
N SER A 183 -26.75 7.93 2.76
CA SER A 183 -26.69 7.13 4.01
C SER A 183 -25.27 6.73 4.41
N VAL A 184 -24.39 6.50 3.42
CA VAL A 184 -22.96 6.20 3.64
C VAL A 184 -22.23 7.45 4.16
N ILE A 185 -22.46 8.61 3.53
CA ILE A 185 -21.86 9.89 3.94
C ILE A 185 -22.32 10.30 5.34
N GLU A 186 -23.61 10.14 5.65
CA GLU A 186 -24.17 10.43 6.99
C GLU A 186 -23.54 9.57 8.10
N LYS A 187 -23.07 8.37 7.78
CA LYS A 187 -22.31 7.51 8.70
C LYS A 187 -20.85 7.95 8.90
N GLY A 188 -20.41 9.02 8.24
CA GLY A 188 -19.08 9.58 8.38
C GLY A 188 -18.04 9.02 7.41
N PHE A 189 -18.44 8.27 6.37
CA PHE A 189 -17.50 7.79 5.36
C PHE A 189 -17.03 8.94 4.46
N ASP A 190 -15.74 8.92 4.13
CA ASP A 190 -15.17 9.90 3.20
C ASP A 190 -15.57 9.60 1.75
N GLY A 191 -16.06 10.64 1.06
CA GLY A 191 -16.53 10.49 -0.32
C GLY A 191 -15.40 10.13 -1.31
N GLY A 192 -14.17 10.55 -1.06
CA GLY A 192 -13.00 10.20 -1.88
C GLY A 192 -12.67 8.71 -1.75
N ASN A 193 -12.67 8.19 -0.54
CA ASN A 193 -12.46 6.77 -0.26
C ASN A 193 -13.57 5.91 -0.88
N LEU A 194 -14.82 6.39 -0.82
CA LEU A 194 -15.96 5.72 -1.46
C LEU A 194 -15.76 5.59 -2.98
N ILE A 195 -15.36 6.67 -3.66
CA ILE A 195 -15.15 6.66 -5.12
C ILE A 195 -13.98 5.76 -5.49
N ASN A 196 -12.87 5.84 -4.76
CA ASN A 196 -11.71 4.99 -5.01
C ASN A 196 -12.02 3.51 -4.78
N GLY A 197 -12.76 3.20 -3.71
CA GLY A 197 -13.23 1.84 -3.42
C GLY A 197 -14.16 1.31 -4.50
N LEU A 198 -15.12 2.14 -4.97
CA LEU A 198 -16.01 1.78 -6.07
C LEU A 198 -15.24 1.54 -7.38
N ALA A 199 -14.27 2.40 -7.71
CA ALA A 199 -13.44 2.22 -8.89
C ALA A 199 -12.63 0.91 -8.84
N SER A 200 -12.04 0.61 -7.69
CA SER A 200 -11.32 -0.65 -7.45
C SER A 200 -12.25 -1.85 -7.55
N HIS A 201 -13.46 -1.75 -6.98
CA HIS A 201 -14.46 -2.82 -7.05
C HIS A 201 -14.93 -3.07 -8.49
N VAL A 202 -15.23 -2.02 -9.27
CA VAL A 202 -15.58 -2.15 -10.71
C VAL A 202 -14.45 -2.81 -11.49
N ARG A 203 -13.19 -2.41 -11.25
CA ARG A 203 -12.02 -3.04 -11.84
C ARG A 203 -11.98 -4.54 -11.51
N ASN A 204 -12.19 -4.91 -10.26
CA ASN A 204 -12.16 -6.30 -9.80
C ASN A 204 -13.29 -7.13 -10.45
N VAL A 205 -14.49 -6.56 -10.56
CA VAL A 205 -15.62 -7.19 -11.26
C VAL A 205 -15.29 -7.42 -12.74
N LEU A 206 -14.70 -6.43 -13.42
CA LEU A 206 -14.26 -6.58 -14.83
C LEU A 206 -13.19 -7.65 -14.98
N MET A 207 -12.19 -7.68 -14.08
CA MET A 207 -11.13 -8.70 -14.10
C MET A 207 -11.64 -10.10 -13.80
N ALA A 208 -12.70 -10.23 -12.98
CA ALA A 208 -13.32 -11.51 -12.66
C ALA A 208 -14.07 -12.13 -13.86
N LYS A 209 -14.40 -11.32 -14.89
CA LYS A 209 -15.14 -11.75 -16.07
C LYS A 209 -14.31 -12.63 -17.01
N ASP A 210 -13.00 -12.37 -17.12
CA ASP A 210 -12.13 -13.05 -18.09
C ASP A 210 -11.15 -14.00 -17.39
N GLU A 211 -11.06 -15.27 -17.86
CA GLU A 211 -10.16 -16.27 -17.28
C GLU A 211 -8.68 -15.83 -17.20
N PRO A 212 -8.10 -15.14 -18.18
CA PRO A 212 -6.73 -14.66 -18.08
C PRO A 212 -6.51 -13.64 -16.96
N THR A 213 -7.48 -12.74 -16.73
CA THR A 213 -7.37 -11.64 -15.78
C THR A 213 -7.80 -12.02 -14.36
N VAL A 214 -8.62 -13.06 -14.20
CA VAL A 214 -9.00 -13.62 -12.89
C VAL A 214 -7.77 -13.97 -12.03
N LYS A 215 -6.67 -14.37 -12.65
CA LYS A 215 -5.43 -14.70 -11.94
C LYS A 215 -4.75 -13.50 -11.29
N LEU A 216 -5.09 -12.29 -11.74
CA LEU A 216 -4.57 -11.03 -11.20
C LEU A 216 -5.38 -10.54 -9.99
N LEU A 217 -6.56 -11.14 -9.75
CA LEU A 217 -7.37 -10.86 -8.56
C LEU A 217 -6.83 -11.59 -7.35
N GLU A 218 -6.89 -10.94 -6.23
CA GLU A 218 -6.63 -11.56 -4.94
C GLU A 218 -7.69 -12.64 -4.62
N VAL A 219 -7.32 -13.61 -3.79
CA VAL A 219 -8.18 -14.79 -3.56
C VAL A 219 -9.51 -14.41 -2.93
N SER A 220 -9.49 -13.46 -1.99
CA SER A 220 -10.68 -12.93 -1.31
C SER A 220 -11.66 -12.27 -2.27
N GLU A 221 -11.17 -11.37 -3.10
CA GLU A 221 -11.96 -10.65 -4.12
C GLU A 221 -12.51 -11.59 -5.19
N ARG A 222 -11.72 -12.58 -5.60
CA ARG A 222 -12.15 -13.60 -6.57
C ARG A 222 -13.33 -14.42 -6.05
N GLN A 223 -13.30 -14.81 -4.78
CA GLN A 223 -14.38 -15.58 -4.16
C GLN A 223 -15.66 -14.75 -4.05
N LYS A 224 -15.58 -13.53 -3.50
CA LYS A 224 -16.71 -12.61 -3.34
C LYS A 224 -17.36 -12.29 -4.70
N THR A 225 -16.55 -11.92 -5.68
CA THR A 225 -17.05 -11.54 -7.01
C THR A 225 -17.70 -12.71 -7.74
N LYS A 226 -17.12 -13.93 -7.66
CA LYS A 226 -17.72 -15.14 -8.25
C LYS A 226 -19.01 -15.56 -7.54
N GLN A 227 -19.10 -15.33 -6.24
CA GLN A 227 -20.28 -15.67 -5.46
C GLN A 227 -21.45 -14.73 -5.78
N HIS A 228 -21.18 -13.43 -5.95
CA HIS A 228 -22.20 -12.42 -6.26
C HIS A 228 -22.57 -12.38 -7.74
N TYR A 229 -21.60 -12.57 -8.64
CA TYR A 229 -21.83 -12.60 -10.09
C TYR A 229 -21.39 -13.94 -10.70
N PRO A 230 -22.13 -15.04 -10.44
CA PRO A 230 -21.77 -16.37 -10.97
C PRO A 230 -21.78 -16.41 -12.50
N LEU A 231 -22.57 -15.55 -13.14
CA LEU A 231 -22.62 -15.31 -14.59
C LEU A 231 -22.82 -13.80 -14.78
N LEU A 232 -21.73 -13.05 -14.94
CA LEU A 232 -21.87 -11.64 -15.35
C LEU A 232 -22.63 -11.60 -16.68
N PRO A 233 -23.79 -10.98 -16.76
CA PRO A 233 -24.56 -10.92 -17.99
C PRO A 233 -23.72 -10.23 -19.06
N GLU A 234 -23.85 -10.67 -20.33
CA GLU A 234 -23.17 -10.13 -21.51
C GLU A 234 -23.35 -8.60 -21.72
N ARG A 235 -24.14 -7.94 -20.86
CA ARG A 235 -24.44 -6.51 -20.88
C ARG A 235 -23.24 -5.60 -20.55
N PHE A 236 -22.14 -6.13 -20.04
CA PHE A 236 -20.88 -5.41 -19.82
C PHE A 236 -19.90 -5.54 -21.01
N HIS A 237 -20.36 -5.63 -22.24
CA HIS A 237 -19.48 -5.52 -23.39
C HIS A 237 -19.09 -4.05 -23.58
N PRO A 238 -17.78 -3.69 -23.60
CA PRO A 238 -17.32 -2.31 -23.79
C PRO A 238 -17.68 -1.73 -25.17
N GLU A 239 -18.20 -2.55 -26.09
CA GLU A 239 -18.55 -2.15 -27.46
C GLU A 239 -20.05 -1.81 -27.68
N GLN A 240 -20.90 -1.98 -26.70
CA GLN A 240 -22.30 -1.58 -26.82
C GLN A 240 -22.71 -0.67 -25.66
N PRO A 241 -22.85 0.67 -25.90
CA PRO A 241 -23.53 1.52 -24.97
C PRO A 241 -24.98 0.99 -24.79
N PRO A 242 -25.54 1.02 -23.58
CA PRO A 242 -26.91 0.58 -23.34
C PRO A 242 -27.85 1.32 -24.29
N ALA A 243 -28.63 0.57 -25.08
CA ALA A 243 -29.64 1.12 -25.96
C ALA A 243 -30.76 1.73 -25.13
N GLY A 244 -30.63 2.99 -24.75
CA GLY A 244 -31.63 3.78 -24.06
C GLY A 244 -31.53 5.25 -24.46
N PRO A 245 -32.65 5.99 -24.58
CA PRO A 245 -32.69 7.32 -25.18
C PRO A 245 -32.03 8.44 -24.36
N LEU A 246 -31.38 8.14 -23.23
CA LEU A 246 -30.75 9.15 -22.35
C LEU A 246 -29.26 9.41 -22.61
N TYR A 247 -28.61 8.64 -23.50
CA TYR A 247 -27.16 8.80 -23.76
C TYR A 247 -26.79 9.50 -25.05
N SER A 248 -27.74 9.82 -25.92
CA SER A 248 -27.45 10.53 -27.19
C SER A 248 -27.13 12.02 -27.03
N GLY A 249 -27.48 12.64 -25.89
CA GLY A 249 -27.30 14.09 -25.71
C GLY A 249 -26.02 14.50 -24.95
N ALA A 250 -25.40 13.61 -24.19
CA ALA A 250 -24.26 13.98 -23.34
C ALA A 250 -22.90 13.89 -24.07
N PHE A 251 -22.78 13.11 -25.14
CA PHE A 251 -21.54 12.95 -25.90
C PHE A 251 -21.35 13.96 -27.04
N GLU A 252 -22.40 14.66 -27.48
CA GLU A 252 -22.29 15.70 -28.51
C GLU A 252 -21.82 17.07 -27.98
N GLN A 253 -21.81 17.30 -26.67
CA GLN A 253 -21.36 18.56 -26.06
C GLN A 253 -19.88 18.55 -25.61
N LEU A 254 -19.14 17.47 -25.85
CA LEU A 254 -17.70 17.33 -25.49
C LEU A 254 -16.79 17.16 -26.70
N ARG A 255 -17.26 17.61 -27.89
CA ARG A 255 -16.41 17.79 -29.09
C ARG A 255 -16.10 19.25 -29.33
#